data_4663339d13a64cf6b815debdda132239
#
_entry.id   4663339d13a64cf6b815debdda132239
#
_cell.length_a   1.000
_cell.length_b   1.000
_cell.length_c   1.000
_cell.angle_alpha   90.00
_cell.angle_beta   90.00
_cell.angle_gamma   90.00
#
_symmetry.space_group_name_H-M   'P 1'
#
loop_
_entity.id
_entity.type
_entity.pdbx_description
1 polymer ?
#
loop_
_entity_poly.entity_id
_entity_poly.type
_entity_poly.pdbx_seq_one_letter_code
_entity_poly.pdbx_strand_id
1 'polypeptide(L)'
;SFIIPSRDNLKYLKWAYEGLRKNCSQEHQICMADDASTDGTWEWMVEEQKKNKNLSIYRNEGPDRLGLTVLYDYLAEELATNDVIMFFHADMYPSKDMDKKILDRLERGTVVSATRIEPPLHPDGPEKIISPLGFEPEEFDEDKFNKDVELYTKSEYTEGVFAPWALYKE
;
A
#
# COMPACT_ATOMS: atom_id res chain seq x y z
N SER A 1 -9.79 5.37 0.07
CA SER A 1 -9.52 4.22 -0.82
C SER A 1 -8.03 3.97 -0.94
N PHE A 2 -7.57 2.76 -0.66
CA PHE A 2 -6.21 2.32 -1.03
C PHE A 2 -6.18 1.93 -2.50
N ILE A 3 -5.17 2.38 -3.24
CA ILE A 3 -4.98 2.03 -4.65
C ILE A 3 -3.65 1.30 -4.82
N ILE A 4 -3.71 0.07 -5.39
CA ILE A 4 -2.61 -0.90 -5.38
C ILE A 4 -2.49 -1.57 -6.74
N PRO A 5 -1.66 -1.09 -7.66
CA PRO A 5 -1.31 -1.83 -8.86
C PRO A 5 -0.30 -2.94 -8.55
N SER A 6 -0.42 -4.06 -9.25
CA SER A 6 0.47 -5.22 -9.10
C SER A 6 0.74 -5.90 -10.44
N ARG A 7 1.89 -6.53 -10.57
CA ARG A 7 2.23 -7.42 -11.66
C ARG A 7 3.21 -8.49 -11.22
N ASP A 8 2.87 -9.76 -11.48
CA ASP A 8 3.70 -10.93 -11.19
C ASP A 8 4.31 -10.87 -9.77
N ASN A 9 3.47 -10.50 -8.78
CA ASN A 9 3.89 -10.20 -7.42
C ASN A 9 2.90 -10.74 -6.37
N LEU A 10 2.27 -11.87 -6.67
CA LEU A 10 1.18 -12.44 -5.87
C LEU A 10 1.52 -12.61 -4.40
N LYS A 11 2.73 -13.11 -4.09
CA LYS A 11 3.16 -13.36 -2.71
C LYS A 11 3.15 -12.09 -1.87
N TYR A 12 3.77 -11.05 -2.38
CA TYR A 12 3.84 -9.76 -1.67
C TYR A 12 2.50 -9.05 -1.65
N LEU A 13 1.72 -9.11 -2.74
CA LEU A 13 0.37 -8.53 -2.77
C LEU A 13 -0.54 -9.14 -1.71
N LYS A 14 -0.51 -10.45 -1.51
CA LYS A 14 -1.24 -11.13 -0.43
C LYS A 14 -0.83 -10.58 0.94
N TRP A 15 0.44 -10.51 1.20
CA TRP A 15 1.00 -10.00 2.46
C TRP A 15 0.62 -8.54 2.70
N ALA A 16 0.72 -7.68 1.69
CA ALA A 16 0.30 -6.28 1.76
C ALA A 16 -1.20 -6.16 2.05
N TYR A 17 -2.04 -6.91 1.34
CA TYR A 17 -3.49 -6.92 1.51
C TYR A 17 -3.89 -7.41 2.91
N GLU A 18 -3.32 -8.51 3.37
CA GLU A 18 -3.56 -9.04 4.72
C GLU A 18 -3.14 -8.04 5.80
N GLY A 19 -2.00 -7.38 5.61
CA GLY A 19 -1.54 -6.31 6.48
C GLY A 19 -2.53 -5.14 6.55
N LEU A 20 -3.05 -4.68 5.41
CA LEU A 20 -4.08 -3.63 5.37
C LEU A 20 -5.36 -4.06 6.10
N ARG A 21 -5.83 -5.29 5.88
CA ARG A 21 -7.01 -5.81 6.57
C ARG A 21 -6.80 -6.02 8.07
N LYS A 22 -5.59 -6.32 8.50
CA LYS A 22 -5.24 -6.50 9.92
C LYS A 22 -5.04 -5.18 10.65
N ASN A 23 -4.34 -4.22 10.04
CA ASN A 23 -3.77 -3.07 10.71
C ASN A 23 -4.50 -1.74 10.45
N CYS A 24 -5.37 -1.70 9.42
CA CYS A 24 -6.18 -0.53 9.08
C CYS A 24 -7.68 -0.82 9.24
N SER A 25 -8.52 0.20 9.10
CA SER A 25 -9.98 0.03 9.18
C SER A 25 -10.49 -0.92 8.09
N GLN A 26 -11.39 -1.84 8.48
CA GLN A 26 -12.04 -2.78 7.56
C GLN A 26 -13.03 -2.11 6.61
N GLU A 27 -13.46 -0.88 6.92
CA GLU A 27 -14.42 -0.13 6.11
C GLU A 27 -13.77 0.54 4.90
N HIS A 28 -12.45 0.65 4.87
CA HIS A 28 -11.74 1.23 3.74
C HIS A 28 -11.91 0.39 2.48
N GLN A 29 -12.18 1.07 1.37
CA GLN A 29 -12.10 0.44 0.07
C GLN A 29 -10.65 0.13 -0.29
N ILE A 30 -10.41 -1.04 -0.86
CA ILE A 30 -9.15 -1.38 -1.52
C ILE A 30 -9.43 -1.56 -3.01
N CYS A 31 -8.70 -0.82 -3.85
CA CYS A 31 -8.75 -0.93 -5.29
C CYS A 31 -7.44 -1.55 -5.77
N MET A 32 -7.51 -2.73 -6.39
CA MET A 32 -6.33 -3.42 -6.92
C MET A 32 -6.38 -3.52 -8.43
N ALA A 33 -5.23 -3.36 -9.08
CA ALA A 33 -5.09 -3.60 -10.51
C ALA A 33 -4.05 -4.68 -10.80
N ASP A 34 -4.40 -5.60 -11.69
CA ASP A 34 -3.51 -6.59 -12.26
C ASP A 34 -3.01 -6.15 -13.64
N ASP A 35 -1.70 -5.97 -13.82
CA ASP A 35 -1.09 -5.55 -15.09
C ASP A 35 -0.62 -6.76 -15.92
N ALA A 36 -1.57 -7.60 -16.34
CA ALA A 36 -1.32 -8.81 -17.16
C ALA A 36 -0.36 -9.80 -16.47
N SER A 37 -0.61 -10.11 -15.20
CA SER A 37 0.17 -11.13 -14.47
C SER A 37 -0.07 -12.55 -14.97
N THR A 38 0.93 -13.39 -14.75
CA THR A 38 0.92 -14.82 -15.12
C THR A 38 1.09 -15.76 -13.93
N ASP A 39 1.23 -15.20 -12.71
CA ASP A 39 1.55 -15.92 -11.48
C ASP A 39 0.32 -16.30 -10.62
N GLY A 40 -0.90 -16.09 -11.14
CA GLY A 40 -2.14 -16.33 -10.41
C GLY A 40 -2.67 -15.12 -9.62
N THR A 41 -2.07 -13.94 -9.80
CA THR A 41 -2.50 -12.70 -9.14
C THR A 41 -3.97 -12.40 -9.42
N TRP A 42 -4.39 -12.45 -10.69
CA TRP A 42 -5.78 -12.15 -11.06
C TRP A 42 -6.78 -13.12 -10.45
N GLU A 43 -6.53 -14.41 -10.54
CA GLU A 43 -7.39 -15.44 -9.99
C GLU A 43 -7.59 -15.28 -8.48
N TRP A 44 -6.52 -14.94 -7.78
CA TRP A 44 -6.59 -14.63 -6.35
C TRP A 44 -7.42 -13.37 -6.07
N MET A 45 -7.22 -12.28 -6.82
CA MET A 45 -8.01 -11.04 -6.65
C MET A 45 -9.50 -11.32 -6.81
N VAL A 46 -9.89 -12.12 -7.81
CA VAL A 46 -11.29 -12.50 -8.06
C VAL A 46 -11.88 -13.27 -6.88
N GLU A 47 -11.12 -14.22 -6.31
CA GLU A 47 -11.59 -14.98 -5.15
C GLU A 47 -11.69 -14.12 -3.89
N GLU A 48 -10.79 -13.17 -3.68
CA GLU A 48 -10.87 -12.23 -2.54
C GLU A 48 -12.03 -11.24 -2.70
N GLN A 49 -12.32 -10.77 -3.91
CA GLN A 49 -13.45 -9.85 -4.15
C GLN A 49 -14.78 -10.50 -3.78
N LYS A 50 -14.96 -11.80 -4.01
CA LYS A 50 -16.18 -12.53 -3.62
C LYS A 50 -16.41 -12.52 -2.10
N LYS A 51 -15.35 -12.45 -1.32
CA LYS A 51 -15.38 -12.46 0.15
C LYS A 51 -15.48 -11.06 0.75
N ASN A 52 -15.07 -10.03 0.01
CA ASN A 52 -14.93 -8.67 0.53
C ASN A 52 -15.61 -7.64 -0.36
N LYS A 53 -16.70 -7.07 0.12
CA LYS A 53 -17.49 -6.07 -0.62
C LYS A 53 -16.75 -4.74 -0.84
N ASN A 54 -15.75 -4.45 -0.01
CA ASN A 54 -14.95 -3.23 -0.10
C ASN A 54 -13.69 -3.43 -0.95
N LEU A 55 -13.63 -4.50 -1.75
CA LEU A 55 -12.56 -4.74 -2.72
C LEU A 55 -13.07 -4.52 -4.14
N SER A 56 -12.45 -3.57 -4.84
CA SER A 56 -12.65 -3.32 -6.27
C SER A 56 -11.41 -3.79 -7.04
N ILE A 57 -11.58 -4.45 -8.17
CA ILE A 57 -10.48 -4.97 -8.95
C ILE A 57 -10.59 -4.58 -10.43
N TYR A 58 -9.43 -4.42 -11.06
CA TYR A 58 -9.29 -4.18 -12.48
C TYR A 58 -8.21 -5.11 -13.06
N ARG A 59 -8.36 -5.52 -14.31
CA ARG A 59 -7.36 -6.29 -15.05
C ARG A 59 -6.99 -5.61 -16.36
N ASN A 60 -5.70 -5.46 -16.58
CA ASN A 60 -5.17 -5.30 -17.91
C ASN A 60 -5.05 -6.69 -18.56
N GLU A 61 -5.80 -6.94 -19.63
CA GLU A 61 -5.80 -8.24 -20.32
C GLU A 61 -4.49 -8.50 -21.09
N GLY A 62 -3.61 -7.48 -21.21
CA GLY A 62 -2.37 -7.61 -21.96
C GLY A 62 -2.60 -7.54 -23.48
N PRO A 63 -1.60 -7.94 -24.31
CA PRO A 63 -0.29 -8.45 -23.89
C PRO A 63 0.67 -7.37 -23.36
N ASP A 64 0.42 -6.10 -23.69
CA ASP A 64 1.29 -5.00 -23.29
C ASP A 64 1.00 -4.52 -21.87
N ARG A 65 2.06 -4.10 -21.17
CA ARG A 65 1.96 -3.49 -19.84
C ARG A 65 1.41 -2.08 -19.95
N LEU A 66 0.52 -1.71 -19.05
CA LEU A 66 0.10 -0.32 -18.85
C LEU A 66 1.11 0.47 -18.00
N GLY A 67 1.71 -0.20 -17.02
CA GLY A 67 2.66 0.40 -16.09
C GLY A 67 2.00 1.09 -14.90
N LEU A 68 2.81 1.38 -13.89
CA LEU A 68 2.33 1.85 -12.59
C LEU A 68 1.55 3.16 -12.67
N THR A 69 2.05 4.15 -13.41
CA THR A 69 1.43 5.49 -13.48
C THR A 69 0.02 5.41 -14.03
N VAL A 70 -0.16 4.72 -15.18
CA VAL A 70 -1.47 4.55 -15.82
C VAL A 70 -2.44 3.82 -14.90
N LEU A 71 -1.96 2.78 -14.21
CA LEU A 71 -2.81 2.01 -13.30
C LEU A 71 -3.19 2.79 -12.03
N TYR A 72 -2.27 3.59 -11.49
CA TYR A 72 -2.61 4.47 -10.37
C TYR A 72 -3.68 5.49 -10.76
N ASP A 73 -3.54 6.15 -11.92
CA ASP A 73 -4.53 7.10 -12.43
C ASP A 73 -5.89 6.40 -12.62
N TYR A 74 -5.91 5.24 -13.28
CA TYR A 74 -7.13 4.46 -13.47
C TYR A 74 -7.80 4.07 -12.15
N LEU A 75 -7.05 3.56 -11.20
CA LEU A 75 -7.57 3.18 -9.88
C LEU A 75 -8.12 4.38 -9.11
N ALA A 76 -7.45 5.53 -9.21
CA ALA A 76 -7.87 6.76 -8.55
C ALA A 76 -9.14 7.35 -9.16
N GLU A 77 -9.22 7.39 -10.49
CA GLU A 77 -10.31 8.07 -11.20
C GLU A 77 -11.53 7.18 -11.37
N GLU A 78 -11.35 5.91 -11.72
CA GLU A 78 -12.42 5.02 -12.14
C GLU A 78 -12.93 4.08 -11.03
N LEU A 79 -12.04 3.63 -10.12
CA LEU A 79 -12.40 2.64 -9.11
C LEU A 79 -12.58 3.21 -7.71
N ALA A 80 -11.74 4.17 -7.31
CA ALA A 80 -11.80 4.73 -5.96
C ALA A 80 -13.05 5.59 -5.76
N THR A 81 -13.88 5.24 -4.78
CA THR A 81 -15.17 5.90 -4.51
C THR A 81 -15.12 6.88 -3.34
N ASN A 82 -14.03 6.88 -2.57
CA ASN A 82 -13.87 7.77 -1.42
C ASN A 82 -13.12 9.06 -1.79
N ASP A 83 -13.35 10.13 -1.03
CA ASP A 83 -12.71 11.44 -1.24
C ASP A 83 -11.20 11.43 -0.99
N VAL A 84 -10.71 10.50 -0.19
CA VAL A 84 -9.28 10.33 0.09
C VAL A 84 -8.75 9.10 -0.61
N ILE A 85 -7.64 9.27 -1.30
CA ILE A 85 -6.91 8.19 -1.96
C ILE A 85 -5.59 7.99 -1.22
N MET A 86 -5.22 6.73 -0.99
CA MET A 86 -3.92 6.35 -0.49
C MET A 86 -3.20 5.46 -1.51
N PHE A 87 -2.11 5.98 -2.06
CA PHE A 87 -1.19 5.23 -2.91
C PHE A 87 -0.42 4.22 -2.05
N PHE A 88 -0.53 2.96 -2.39
CA PHE A 88 0.12 1.88 -1.65
C PHE A 88 0.75 0.90 -2.63
N HIS A 89 1.96 0.43 -2.34
CA HIS A 89 2.61 -0.57 -3.19
C HIS A 89 2.25 -1.98 -2.76
N ALA A 90 2.28 -2.91 -3.71
CA ALA A 90 1.95 -4.31 -3.49
C ALA A 90 2.98 -5.08 -2.64
N ASP A 91 4.07 -4.45 -2.25
CA ASP A 91 5.18 -4.98 -1.46
C ASP A 91 5.42 -4.21 -0.16
N MET A 92 4.40 -3.53 0.35
CA MET A 92 4.45 -2.79 1.61
C MET A 92 3.56 -3.42 2.68
N TYR A 93 3.98 -3.31 3.94
CA TYR A 93 3.19 -3.72 5.09
C TYR A 93 2.87 -2.51 5.98
N PRO A 94 1.59 -2.23 6.28
CA PRO A 94 1.21 -1.07 7.07
C PRO A 94 1.42 -1.34 8.56
N SER A 95 1.87 -0.34 9.29
CA SER A 95 1.85 -0.39 10.75
C SER A 95 0.41 -0.27 11.28
N LYS A 96 0.22 -0.68 12.53
CA LYS A 96 -1.07 -0.56 13.20
C LYS A 96 -1.58 0.89 13.20
N ASP A 97 -2.84 1.07 12.79
CA ASP A 97 -3.53 2.35 12.69
C ASP A 97 -2.80 3.38 11.77
N MET A 98 -2.02 2.91 10.79
CA MET A 98 -1.31 3.79 9.83
C MET A 98 -2.31 4.74 9.13
N ASP A 99 -3.43 4.21 8.68
CA ASP A 99 -4.51 4.96 8.04
C ASP A 99 -5.01 6.12 8.90
N LYS A 100 -5.32 5.87 10.16
CA LYS A 100 -5.79 6.91 11.10
C LYS A 100 -4.72 7.97 11.32
N LYS A 101 -3.46 7.55 11.54
CA LYS A 101 -2.34 8.47 11.75
C LYS A 101 -2.11 9.40 10.56
N ILE A 102 -2.32 8.90 9.34
CA ILE A 102 -2.23 9.70 8.12
C ILE A 102 -3.45 10.61 7.98
N LEU A 103 -4.66 10.07 8.16
CA LEU A 103 -5.92 10.83 8.03
C LEU A 103 -6.03 11.96 9.06
N ASP A 104 -5.56 11.75 10.30
CA ASP A 104 -5.55 12.77 11.35
C ASP A 104 -4.69 14.01 11.01
N ARG A 105 -3.84 13.89 10.00
CA ARG A 105 -2.90 14.93 9.55
C ARG A 105 -3.18 15.44 8.15
N LEU A 106 -4.12 14.82 7.46
CA LEU A 106 -4.41 15.15 6.07
C LEU A 106 -5.36 16.33 5.96
N GLU A 107 -4.92 17.39 5.29
CA GLU A 107 -5.71 18.56 4.95
C GLU A 107 -5.89 18.68 3.43
N ARG A 108 -6.95 19.37 2.97
CA ARG A 108 -7.13 19.63 1.54
C ARG A 108 -5.96 20.47 1.01
N GLY A 109 -5.43 20.07 -0.14
CA GLY A 109 -4.27 20.70 -0.76
C GLY A 109 -2.93 20.23 -0.19
N THR A 110 -2.93 19.22 0.70
CA THR A 110 -1.70 18.60 1.21
C THR A 110 -1.58 17.14 0.78
N VAL A 111 -0.36 16.63 0.81
CA VAL A 111 -0.04 15.21 0.68
C VAL A 111 0.66 14.78 1.96
N VAL A 112 0.16 13.71 2.58
CA VAL A 112 0.77 13.12 3.78
C VAL A 112 1.34 11.76 3.45
N SER A 113 2.62 11.54 3.73
CA SER A 113 3.28 10.25 3.56
C SER A 113 3.72 9.66 4.90
N ALA A 114 3.90 8.33 4.94
CA ALA A 114 4.50 7.64 6.07
C ALA A 114 5.99 7.39 5.82
N THR A 115 6.79 7.46 6.87
CA THR A 115 8.19 7.01 6.84
C THR A 115 8.25 5.50 6.64
N ARG A 116 9.20 5.04 5.84
CA ARG A 116 9.41 3.62 5.57
C ARG A 116 10.46 3.03 6.52
N ILE A 117 10.16 1.84 7.03
CA ILE A 117 11.14 0.99 7.72
C ILE A 117 11.43 -0.16 6.77
N GLU A 118 12.66 -0.31 6.33
CA GLU A 118 13.06 -1.25 5.29
C GLU A 118 14.23 -2.14 5.72
N PRO A 119 14.32 -3.37 5.21
CA PRO A 119 15.56 -4.14 5.32
C PRO A 119 16.69 -3.46 4.53
N PRO A 120 17.96 -3.78 4.81
CA PRO A 120 19.13 -3.13 4.19
C PRO A 120 19.35 -3.57 2.74
N LEU A 121 18.32 -3.43 1.88
CA LEU A 121 18.35 -3.78 0.45
C LEU A 121 18.74 -2.61 -0.45
N HIS A 122 18.47 -1.40 -0.01
CA HIS A 122 18.69 -0.19 -0.79
C HIS A 122 19.55 0.80 0.00
N PRO A 123 20.24 1.75 -0.68
CA PRO A 123 20.98 2.81 -0.01
C PRO A 123 20.10 3.60 0.97
N ASP A 124 20.73 4.15 2.01
CA ASP A 124 20.05 5.01 2.97
C ASP A 124 19.47 6.27 2.30
N GLY A 125 18.38 6.75 2.84
CA GLY A 125 17.71 7.97 2.41
C GLY A 125 17.08 8.69 3.60
N PRO A 126 16.77 9.99 3.47
CA PRO A 126 16.30 10.81 4.59
C PRO A 126 14.95 10.37 5.16
N GLU A 127 14.11 9.70 4.37
CA GLU A 127 12.76 9.26 4.77
C GLU A 127 12.70 7.76 5.12
N LYS A 128 13.84 7.11 5.21
CA LYS A 128 13.92 5.68 5.38
C LYS A 128 14.68 5.30 6.65
N ILE A 129 14.15 4.32 7.35
CA ILE A 129 14.80 3.72 8.51
C ILE A 129 15.20 2.29 8.13
N ILE A 130 16.48 1.96 8.30
CA ILE A 130 16.97 0.62 8.04
C ILE A 130 16.79 -0.24 9.28
N SER A 131 16.11 -1.37 9.12
CA SER A 131 15.98 -2.40 10.15
C SER A 131 15.99 -3.80 9.54
N PRO A 132 16.64 -4.77 10.18
CA PRO A 132 16.64 -6.15 9.72
C PRO A 132 15.32 -6.85 10.06
N LEU A 133 14.30 -6.63 9.23
CA LEU A 133 12.93 -7.15 9.40
C LEU A 133 12.66 -8.43 8.60
N GLY A 134 13.66 -9.00 7.93
CA GLY A 134 13.52 -10.04 6.92
C GLY A 134 13.51 -9.45 5.50
N PHE A 135 13.75 -10.28 4.50
CA PHE A 135 13.79 -9.88 3.08
C PHE A 135 12.56 -10.37 2.31
N GLU A 136 11.86 -11.34 2.86
CA GLU A 136 10.71 -11.98 2.27
C GLU A 136 9.52 -11.93 3.24
N PRO A 137 8.26 -11.96 2.76
CA PRO A 137 7.08 -11.96 3.63
C PRO A 137 7.09 -13.03 4.72
N GLU A 138 7.63 -14.21 4.44
CA GLU A 138 7.72 -15.32 5.39
C GLU A 138 8.77 -15.12 6.48
N GLU A 139 9.73 -14.21 6.25
CA GLU A 139 10.80 -13.86 7.19
C GLU A 139 10.45 -12.60 7.99
N PHE A 140 9.32 -11.94 7.67
CA PHE A 140 8.95 -10.67 8.25
C PHE A 140 8.72 -10.76 9.76
N ASP A 141 9.56 -10.07 10.52
CA ASP A 141 9.45 -9.95 11.98
C ASP A 141 8.50 -8.79 12.34
N GLU A 142 7.19 -9.10 12.41
CA GLU A 142 6.16 -8.11 12.73
C GLU A 142 6.30 -7.54 14.14
N ASP A 143 6.75 -8.33 15.11
CA ASP A 143 6.94 -7.86 16.49
C ASP A 143 8.07 -6.83 16.56
N LYS A 144 9.17 -7.10 15.87
CA LYS A 144 10.26 -6.15 15.73
C LYS A 144 9.81 -4.90 14.96
N PHE A 145 9.07 -5.07 13.86
CA PHE A 145 8.53 -3.94 13.09
C PHE A 145 7.68 -3.03 13.97
N ASN A 146 6.78 -3.56 14.77
CA ASN A 146 5.95 -2.77 15.66
C ASN A 146 6.77 -2.03 16.74
N LYS A 147 7.80 -2.65 17.30
CA LYS A 147 8.75 -1.99 18.22
C LYS A 147 9.51 -0.85 17.54
N ASP A 148 9.97 -1.07 16.32
CA ASP A 148 10.66 -0.05 15.53
C ASP A 148 9.72 1.13 15.21
N VAL A 149 8.46 0.86 14.84
CA VAL A 149 7.45 1.90 14.62
C VAL A 149 7.26 2.76 15.88
N GLU A 150 7.14 2.16 17.07
CA GLU A 150 7.04 2.89 18.33
C GLU A 150 8.30 3.71 18.62
N LEU A 151 9.47 3.12 18.42
CA LEU A 151 10.76 3.76 18.68
C LEU A 151 11.02 4.97 17.78
N TYR A 152 10.67 4.86 16.50
CA TYR A 152 10.99 5.88 15.50
C TYR A 152 9.84 6.85 15.21
N THR A 153 8.67 6.65 15.77
CA THR A 153 7.56 7.60 15.62
C THR A 153 7.92 8.94 16.27
N LYS A 154 7.87 10.02 15.49
CA LYS A 154 8.12 11.38 15.93
C LYS A 154 6.84 12.20 15.96
N SER A 155 6.80 13.22 16.80
CA SER A 155 5.71 14.21 16.81
C SER A 155 5.86 15.28 15.73
N GLU A 156 7.06 15.42 15.16
CA GLU A 156 7.38 16.42 14.15
C GLU A 156 7.29 15.84 12.74
N TYR A 157 6.85 16.69 11.80
CA TYR A 157 6.85 16.36 10.39
C TYR A 157 8.23 16.53 9.78
N THR A 158 8.55 15.66 8.85
CA THR A 158 9.67 15.83 7.92
C THR A 158 9.13 15.83 6.50
N GLU A 159 9.89 16.32 5.54
CA GLU A 159 9.53 16.17 4.14
C GLU A 159 9.44 14.69 3.79
N GLY A 160 8.32 14.29 3.20
CA GLY A 160 8.08 12.92 2.72
C GLY A 160 8.10 12.88 1.19
N VAL A 161 8.74 11.86 0.62
CA VAL A 161 8.96 11.77 -0.83
C VAL A 161 8.39 10.48 -1.42
N PHE A 162 8.17 9.43 -0.62
CA PHE A 162 7.80 8.11 -1.12
C PHE A 162 6.46 7.60 -0.60
N ALA A 163 5.85 6.69 -1.36
CA ALA A 163 4.68 5.93 -0.91
C ALA A 163 5.00 5.19 0.42
N PRO A 164 4.00 4.94 1.29
CA PRO A 164 2.59 5.29 1.05
C PRO A 164 2.33 6.78 1.28
N TRP A 165 1.49 7.36 0.46
CA TRP A 165 1.01 8.73 0.65
C TRP A 165 -0.49 8.84 0.38
N ALA A 166 -1.14 9.78 1.07
CA ALA A 166 -2.55 10.07 0.91
C ALA A 166 -2.80 11.53 0.52
N LEU A 167 -3.86 11.73 -0.25
CA LEU A 167 -4.35 13.04 -0.65
C LEU A 167 -5.88 13.00 -0.85
N TYR A 168 -6.51 14.19 -0.87
CA TYR A 168 -7.88 14.34 -1.30
C TYR A 168 -8.00 14.31 -2.83
N LYS A 169 -9.02 13.61 -3.35
CA LYS A 169 -9.47 13.81 -4.74
C LYS A 169 -10.00 15.23 -4.90
N GLU A 170 -9.69 15.87 -6.02
CA GLU A 170 -10.28 17.15 -6.40
C GLU A 170 -11.68 16.98 -6.98
#